data_b03774dc27b44c346232ef5adea9ae01
#
_entry.id   b03774dc27b44c346232ef5adea9ae01
#
_cell.length_a   1.000
_cell.length_b   1.000
_cell.length_c   1.000
_cell.angle_alpha   90.00
_cell.angle_beta   90.00
_cell.angle_gamma   90.00
#
_symmetry.space_group_name_H-M   'P 1'
#
loop_
_entity.id
_entity.type
_entity.pdbx_description
1 polymer ?
#
loop_
_entity_poly.entity_id
_entity_poly.type
_entity_poly.pdbx_seq_one_letter_code
_entity_poly.pdbx_strand_id
1 'polypeptide(L)'
;GINITPIGWIDELNFFLNELMFEARISGKGVIGGVETLIGQTVMPSNFLEPHDVRRWLDLHGDDESRIVYKHAVRERELGLTGKQVIHPGHIHLCKVAYTPSPTDIKLKIRILKAAIEADALEGGAIKFEGEMLDPPMFGKALQTLLRAYALNALKDDDIDFTLKVLNKLPQQVIRQNWPYGEIE
;
A
#
# COMPACT_ATOMS: atom_id res chain seq x y z
N GLY A 1 -2.76 21.89 -20.88
CA GLY A 1 -2.57 20.86 -19.86
C GLY A 1 -3.94 20.27 -19.55
N ILE A 2 -4.08 18.96 -19.68
CA ILE A 2 -5.30 18.27 -19.24
C ILE A 2 -5.21 18.26 -17.72
N ASN A 3 -6.03 19.08 -17.07
CA ASN A 3 -6.16 19.06 -15.63
C ASN A 3 -7.01 17.81 -15.28
N ILE A 4 -6.37 16.69 -15.11
CA ILE A 4 -7.02 15.45 -14.65
C ILE A 4 -7.25 15.64 -13.16
N THR A 5 -8.31 16.37 -12.82
CA THR A 5 -8.81 16.33 -11.46
C THR A 5 -9.32 14.91 -11.19
N PRO A 6 -9.04 14.33 -10.03
CA PRO A 6 -9.51 13.00 -9.64
C PRO A 6 -11.04 12.84 -9.68
N ILE A 7 -11.80 13.92 -9.70
CA ILE A 7 -13.25 13.96 -9.91
C ILE A 7 -13.65 13.32 -11.25
N GLY A 8 -12.74 13.29 -12.22
CA GLY A 8 -12.92 12.69 -13.53
C GLY A 8 -12.06 11.46 -13.75
N TRP A 9 -11.97 10.53 -12.78
CA TRP A 9 -11.52 9.18 -13.07
C TRP A 9 -12.50 8.54 -14.06
N ILE A 10 -12.27 8.88 -15.33
CA ILE A 10 -12.96 8.27 -16.43
C ILE A 10 -12.34 6.90 -16.59
N ASP A 11 -13.14 5.85 -16.64
CA ASP A 11 -12.64 4.47 -16.77
C ASP A 11 -11.76 4.30 -18.02
N GLU A 12 -11.95 5.13 -19.03
CA GLU A 12 -11.13 5.21 -20.24
C GLU A 12 -9.66 5.61 -19.97
N LEU A 13 -9.39 6.37 -18.90
CA LEU A 13 -8.02 6.73 -18.51
C LEU A 13 -7.29 5.63 -17.72
N ASN A 14 -8.01 4.61 -17.25
CA ASN A 14 -7.40 3.48 -16.55
C ASN A 14 -6.37 2.75 -17.42
N PHE A 15 -6.58 2.70 -18.73
CA PHE A 15 -5.60 2.11 -19.65
C PHE A 15 -4.25 2.82 -19.56
N PHE A 16 -4.23 4.14 -19.70
CA PHE A 16 -2.98 4.92 -19.62
C PHE A 16 -2.32 4.84 -18.25
N LEU A 17 -3.11 4.79 -17.17
CA LEU A 17 -2.59 4.63 -15.84
C LEU A 17 -1.96 3.24 -15.66
N ASN A 18 -2.57 2.19 -16.18
CA ASN A 18 -2.03 0.84 -16.14
C ASN A 18 -0.71 0.74 -16.92
N GLU A 19 -0.62 1.36 -18.10
CA GLU A 19 0.63 1.45 -18.88
C GLU A 19 1.72 2.18 -18.09
N LEU A 20 1.40 3.33 -17.51
CA LEU A 20 2.32 4.09 -16.66
C LEU A 20 2.82 3.25 -15.46
N MET A 21 1.91 2.52 -14.80
CA MET A 21 2.24 1.65 -13.67
C MET A 21 3.14 0.49 -14.10
N PHE A 22 2.89 -0.08 -15.28
CA PHE A 22 3.71 -1.16 -15.83
C PHE A 22 5.14 -0.67 -16.15
N GLU A 23 5.28 0.46 -16.85
CA GLU A 23 6.56 1.06 -17.19
C GLU A 23 7.34 1.49 -15.93
N ALA A 24 6.67 2.06 -14.95
CA ALA A 24 7.30 2.43 -13.68
C ALA A 24 7.85 1.21 -12.94
N ARG A 25 7.12 0.09 -12.92
CA ARG A 25 7.57 -1.17 -12.31
C ARG A 25 8.80 -1.74 -13.01
N ILE A 26 8.80 -1.79 -14.34
CA ILE A 26 9.95 -2.25 -15.11
C ILE A 26 11.19 -1.38 -14.82
N SER A 27 10.98 -0.07 -14.67
CA SER A 27 12.02 0.91 -14.37
C SER A 27 12.41 0.96 -12.87
N GLY A 28 11.82 0.14 -12.01
CA GLY A 28 12.07 0.15 -10.57
C GLY A 28 11.66 1.47 -9.88
N LYS A 29 10.64 2.17 -10.42
CA LYS A 29 10.18 3.46 -9.92
C LYS A 29 8.79 3.37 -9.30
N GLY A 30 8.56 4.19 -8.28
CA GLY A 30 7.22 4.41 -7.73
C GLY A 30 6.43 5.42 -8.56
N VAL A 31 5.11 5.31 -8.51
CA VAL A 31 4.18 6.28 -9.08
C VAL A 31 3.40 6.94 -7.94
N ILE A 32 3.34 8.26 -7.97
CA ILE A 32 2.61 9.05 -6.97
C ILE A 32 1.32 9.55 -7.60
N GLY A 33 0.20 9.36 -6.90
CA GLY A 33 -1.10 9.89 -7.28
C GLY A 33 -1.14 11.43 -7.28
N GLY A 34 -2.01 11.98 -8.10
CA GLY A 34 -2.18 13.42 -8.25
C GLY A 34 -2.79 14.10 -7.02
N VAL A 35 -2.74 15.43 -7.01
CA VAL A 35 -3.35 16.24 -5.95
C VAL A 35 -4.87 16.24 -6.04
N GLU A 36 -5.52 16.31 -4.88
CA GLU A 36 -6.93 16.63 -4.77
C GLU A 36 -7.10 18.16 -4.64
N THR A 37 -7.99 18.70 -5.43
CA THR A 37 -8.38 20.12 -5.35
C THR A 37 -9.55 20.37 -4.38
N LEU A 38 -10.26 19.30 -3.99
CA LEU A 38 -11.29 19.34 -2.96
C LEU A 38 -10.65 19.46 -1.58
N ILE A 39 -11.16 20.34 -0.74
CA ILE A 39 -10.61 20.58 0.60
C ILE A 39 -11.59 20.04 1.63
N GLY A 40 -11.40 18.78 2.04
CA GLY A 40 -12.11 18.20 3.17
C GLY A 40 -11.55 18.71 4.50
N GLN A 41 -12.43 18.99 5.45
CA GLN A 41 -12.05 19.49 6.76
C GLN A 41 -12.17 18.46 7.88
N THR A 42 -12.56 17.25 7.55
CA THR A 42 -12.76 16.19 8.53
C THR A 42 -11.44 15.74 9.15
N VAL A 43 -11.30 15.89 10.44
CA VAL A 43 -10.19 15.35 11.23
C VAL A 43 -10.58 13.98 11.76
N MET A 44 -10.00 12.95 11.17
CA MET A 44 -10.28 11.57 11.55
C MET A 44 -9.45 11.16 12.78
N PRO A 45 -10.02 10.43 13.76
CA PRO A 45 -9.27 9.90 14.88
C PRO A 45 -8.14 8.94 14.44
N SER A 46 -6.98 9.01 15.09
CA SER A 46 -5.80 8.23 14.74
C SER A 46 -5.91 6.73 15.06
N ASN A 47 -6.94 6.32 15.79
CA ASN A 47 -7.14 4.93 16.22
C ASN A 47 -7.88 4.06 15.19
N PHE A 48 -8.34 4.62 14.08
CA PHE A 48 -8.96 3.83 13.01
C PHE A 48 -7.88 3.22 12.13
N LEU A 49 -7.78 1.90 12.14
CA LEU A 49 -6.76 1.14 11.42
C LEU A 49 -7.35 0.16 10.39
N GLU A 50 -8.56 -0.35 10.62
CA GLU A 50 -9.21 -1.24 9.65
C GLU A 50 -10.00 -0.43 8.60
N PRO A 51 -9.91 -0.77 7.31
CA PRO A 51 -10.54 0.00 6.24
C PRO A 51 -12.05 0.15 6.35
N HIS A 52 -12.74 -0.86 6.91
CA HIS A 52 -14.19 -0.81 7.09
C HIS A 52 -14.59 0.15 8.23
N ASP A 53 -13.79 0.26 9.29
CA ASP A 53 -14.02 1.19 10.40
C ASP A 53 -13.82 2.62 9.93
N VAL A 54 -12.77 2.86 9.16
CA VAL A 54 -12.49 4.17 8.55
C VAL A 54 -13.64 4.60 7.65
N ARG A 55 -14.09 3.71 6.76
CA ARG A 55 -15.20 4.01 5.86
C ARG A 55 -16.47 4.32 6.64
N ARG A 56 -16.84 3.46 7.59
CA ARG A 56 -18.02 3.65 8.43
C ARG A 56 -17.97 4.97 9.21
N TRP A 57 -16.80 5.31 9.75
CA TRP A 57 -16.62 6.54 10.47
C TRP A 57 -16.79 7.77 9.57
N LEU A 58 -16.19 7.75 8.36
CA LEU A 58 -16.34 8.80 7.37
C LEU A 58 -17.79 8.94 6.90
N ASP A 59 -18.52 7.84 6.72
CA ASP A 59 -19.93 7.86 6.33
C ASP A 59 -20.80 8.56 7.39
N LEU A 60 -20.43 8.43 8.66
CA LEU A 60 -21.20 9.00 9.77
C LEU A 60 -20.79 10.44 10.12
N HIS A 61 -19.51 10.79 9.98
CA HIS A 61 -18.93 12.01 10.53
C HIS A 61 -18.14 12.84 9.50
N GLY A 62 -17.82 12.27 8.33
CA GLY A 62 -17.03 12.94 7.31
C GLY A 62 -17.86 13.91 6.48
N ASP A 63 -17.23 14.98 6.00
CA ASP A 63 -17.76 15.78 4.91
C ASP A 63 -17.58 15.05 3.56
N ASP A 64 -18.30 15.50 2.52
CA ASP A 64 -18.28 14.84 1.21
C ASP A 64 -16.91 14.90 0.56
N GLU A 65 -16.19 16.00 0.70
CA GLU A 65 -14.85 16.19 0.17
C GLU A 65 -13.88 15.19 0.81
N SER A 66 -13.90 15.04 2.12
CA SER A 66 -13.05 14.07 2.84
C SER A 66 -13.34 12.62 2.43
N ARG A 67 -14.61 12.27 2.22
CA ARG A 67 -14.99 10.95 1.70
C ARG A 67 -14.42 10.70 0.31
N ILE A 68 -14.49 11.69 -0.57
CA ILE A 68 -13.94 11.61 -1.93
C ILE A 68 -12.42 11.47 -1.89
N VAL A 69 -11.71 12.30 -1.10
CA VAL A 69 -10.25 12.24 -0.94
C VAL A 69 -9.82 10.84 -0.47
N TYR A 70 -10.48 10.30 0.56
CA TYR A 70 -10.18 8.96 1.07
C TYR A 70 -10.43 7.88 0.02
N LYS A 71 -11.58 7.91 -0.66
CA LYS A 71 -11.95 6.96 -1.70
C LYS A 71 -10.93 6.95 -2.84
N HIS A 72 -10.48 8.12 -3.30
CA HIS A 72 -9.48 8.24 -4.34
C HIS A 72 -8.12 7.70 -3.88
N ALA A 73 -7.68 8.03 -2.67
CA ALA A 73 -6.44 7.52 -2.10
C ALA A 73 -6.43 5.99 -1.97
N VAL A 74 -7.55 5.39 -1.56
CA VAL A 74 -7.71 3.93 -1.53
C VAL A 74 -7.62 3.32 -2.92
N ARG A 75 -8.34 3.88 -3.91
CA ARG A 75 -8.31 3.41 -5.30
C ARG A 75 -6.90 3.50 -5.89
N GLU A 76 -6.19 4.60 -5.70
CA GLU A 76 -4.82 4.77 -6.16
C GLU A 76 -3.88 3.70 -5.55
N ARG A 77 -3.98 3.47 -4.25
CA ARG A 77 -3.25 2.39 -3.58
C ARG A 77 -3.57 1.01 -4.19
N GLU A 78 -4.85 0.72 -4.45
CA GLU A 78 -5.28 -0.56 -5.05
C GLU A 78 -4.76 -0.75 -6.47
N LEU A 79 -4.64 0.32 -7.24
CA LEU A 79 -3.97 0.33 -8.54
C LEU A 79 -2.45 0.17 -8.44
N GLY A 80 -1.88 0.27 -7.25
CA GLY A 80 -0.46 0.03 -6.99
C GLY A 80 0.38 1.31 -6.93
N LEU A 81 -0.23 2.49 -6.84
CA LEU A 81 0.51 3.72 -6.61
C LEU A 81 1.18 3.67 -5.22
N THR A 82 2.35 4.28 -5.13
CA THR A 82 3.20 4.21 -3.92
C THR A 82 2.92 5.31 -2.92
N GLY A 83 2.23 6.35 -3.33
CA GLY A 83 1.86 7.48 -2.50
C GLY A 83 0.88 8.40 -3.20
N LYS A 84 0.53 9.51 -2.55
CA LYS A 84 -0.33 10.56 -3.09
C LYS A 84 0.26 11.93 -2.80
N GLN A 85 0.23 12.81 -3.78
CA GLN A 85 0.60 14.20 -3.58
C GLN A 85 -0.51 14.91 -2.79
N VAL A 86 -0.13 15.64 -1.74
CA VAL A 86 -1.04 16.33 -0.84
C VAL A 86 -0.70 17.81 -0.81
N ILE A 87 -1.69 18.67 -1.04
CA ILE A 87 -1.55 20.13 -1.01
C ILE A 87 -2.25 20.80 0.19
N HIS A 88 -3.07 20.05 0.92
CA HIS A 88 -3.81 20.57 2.07
C HIS A 88 -3.54 19.70 3.32
N PRO A 89 -3.23 20.30 4.49
CA PRO A 89 -2.92 19.55 5.71
C PRO A 89 -4.03 18.57 6.14
N GLY A 90 -5.29 18.90 5.94
CA GLY A 90 -6.43 18.02 6.26
C GLY A 90 -6.42 16.69 5.50
N HIS A 91 -5.74 16.62 4.35
CA HIS A 91 -5.64 15.39 3.56
C HIS A 91 -4.53 14.44 4.04
N ILE A 92 -3.54 14.95 4.80
CA ILE A 92 -2.38 14.14 5.21
C ILE A 92 -2.82 12.89 5.95
N HIS A 93 -3.68 13.04 6.95
CA HIS A 93 -4.13 11.91 7.76
C HIS A 93 -5.01 10.94 6.97
N LEU A 94 -5.94 11.45 6.15
CA LEU A 94 -6.78 10.63 5.29
C LEU A 94 -5.95 9.77 4.32
N CYS A 95 -4.97 10.40 3.65
CA CYS A 95 -4.08 9.70 2.73
C CYS A 95 -3.19 8.70 3.49
N LYS A 96 -2.62 9.09 4.64
CA LYS A 96 -1.83 8.17 5.46
C LYS A 96 -2.62 6.92 5.82
N VAL A 97 -3.85 7.06 6.33
CA VAL A 97 -4.71 5.92 6.67
C VAL A 97 -5.06 5.09 5.45
N ALA A 98 -5.38 5.73 4.31
CA ALA A 98 -5.69 5.03 3.07
C ALA A 98 -4.53 4.15 2.58
N TYR A 99 -3.29 4.60 2.73
CA TYR A 99 -2.08 3.87 2.31
C TYR A 99 -1.53 2.92 3.36
N THR A 100 -1.93 3.03 4.63
CA THR A 100 -1.48 2.14 5.70
C THR A 100 -2.15 0.77 5.56
N PRO A 101 -1.37 -0.34 5.53
CA PRO A 101 -1.94 -1.68 5.58
C PRO A 101 -2.71 -1.92 6.88
N SER A 102 -3.81 -2.64 6.79
CA SER A 102 -4.61 -2.97 7.98
C SER A 102 -3.87 -3.95 8.91
N PRO A 103 -4.18 -3.95 10.22
CA PRO A 103 -3.64 -4.95 11.15
C PRO A 103 -3.91 -6.40 10.72
N THR A 104 -5.08 -6.65 10.15
CA THR A 104 -5.44 -7.98 9.62
C THR A 104 -4.57 -8.37 8.44
N ASP A 105 -4.34 -7.43 7.51
CA ASP A 105 -3.48 -7.66 6.35
C ASP A 105 -2.01 -7.87 6.77
N ILE A 106 -1.49 -7.05 7.69
CA ILE A 106 -0.15 -7.22 8.27
C ILE A 106 0.03 -8.63 8.85
N LYS A 107 -0.90 -9.08 9.71
CA LYS A 107 -0.84 -10.41 10.32
C LYS A 107 -0.85 -11.53 9.27
N LEU A 108 -1.67 -11.39 8.23
CA LEU A 108 -1.71 -12.37 7.14
C LEU A 108 -0.37 -12.44 6.42
N LYS A 109 0.24 -11.28 6.07
CA LYS A 109 1.52 -11.26 5.37
C LYS A 109 2.66 -11.83 6.21
N ILE A 110 2.66 -11.57 7.52
CA ILE A 110 3.61 -12.21 8.45
C ILE A 110 3.46 -13.74 8.45
N ARG A 111 2.23 -14.25 8.48
CA ARG A 111 1.97 -15.71 8.46
C ARG A 111 2.44 -16.34 7.15
N ILE A 112 2.18 -15.70 6.02
CA ILE A 112 2.64 -16.16 4.70
C ILE A 112 4.17 -16.25 4.66
N LEU A 113 4.87 -15.20 5.09
CA LEU A 113 6.33 -15.17 5.08
C LEU A 113 6.95 -16.16 6.09
N LYS A 114 6.34 -16.37 7.24
CA LYS A 114 6.78 -17.40 8.18
C LYS A 114 6.68 -18.80 7.55
N ALA A 115 5.55 -19.11 6.93
CA ALA A 115 5.35 -20.39 6.25
C ALA A 115 6.35 -20.59 5.08
N ALA A 116 6.66 -19.54 4.33
CA ALA A 116 7.66 -19.57 3.26
C ALA A 116 9.08 -19.83 3.80
N ILE A 117 9.43 -19.25 4.95
CA ILE A 117 10.73 -19.48 5.62
C ILE A 117 10.82 -20.91 6.13
N GLU A 118 9.78 -21.41 6.79
CA GLU A 118 9.73 -22.77 7.33
C GLU A 118 9.86 -23.85 6.24
N ALA A 119 9.34 -23.56 5.06
CA ALA A 119 9.42 -24.42 3.88
C ALA A 119 10.67 -24.20 3.02
N ASP A 120 11.57 -23.28 3.41
CA ASP A 120 12.76 -22.89 2.63
C ASP A 120 12.42 -22.48 1.16
N ALA A 121 11.28 -21.80 0.99
CA ALA A 121 10.72 -21.48 -0.31
C ALA A 121 10.94 -20.02 -0.77
N LEU A 122 11.62 -19.19 0.04
CA LEU A 122 11.78 -17.76 -0.27
C LEU A 122 12.58 -17.51 -1.56
N GLU A 123 13.59 -18.32 -1.84
CA GLU A 123 14.47 -18.17 -3.01
C GLU A 123 13.99 -18.94 -4.24
N GLY A 124 13.09 -19.88 -4.07
CA GLY A 124 12.51 -20.67 -5.15
C GLY A 124 11.69 -21.83 -4.62
N GLY A 125 10.49 -21.96 -5.10
CA GLY A 125 9.55 -22.99 -4.68
C GLY A 125 8.17 -22.43 -4.43
N ALA A 126 7.21 -23.31 -4.29
CA ALA A 126 5.83 -22.93 -3.97
C ALA A 126 5.40 -23.68 -2.70
N ILE A 127 4.57 -23.03 -1.88
CA ILE A 127 4.01 -23.61 -0.67
C ILE A 127 2.50 -23.67 -0.78
N LYS A 128 1.90 -24.65 -0.10
CA LYS A 128 0.46 -24.64 0.12
C LYS A 128 0.16 -23.93 1.44
N PHE A 129 -0.59 -22.81 1.36
CA PHE A 129 -0.98 -22.01 2.51
C PHE A 129 -2.49 -21.78 2.48
N GLU A 130 -3.21 -22.25 3.51
CA GLU A 130 -4.67 -22.11 3.64
C GLU A 130 -5.48 -22.56 2.41
N GLY A 131 -4.97 -23.55 1.69
CA GLY A 131 -5.64 -24.10 0.49
C GLY A 131 -5.16 -23.49 -0.83
N GLU A 132 -4.40 -22.40 -0.79
CA GLU A 132 -3.85 -21.72 -1.97
C GLU A 132 -2.38 -22.10 -2.19
N MET A 133 -1.95 -22.07 -3.45
CA MET A 133 -0.55 -22.20 -3.84
C MET A 133 0.08 -20.83 -3.86
N LEU A 134 1.11 -20.61 -3.06
CA LEU A 134 1.87 -19.35 -3.01
C LEU A 134 3.29 -19.58 -3.50
N ASP A 135 3.80 -18.63 -4.30
CA ASP A 135 5.09 -18.65 -4.97
C ASP A 135 5.95 -17.40 -4.64
N PRO A 136 7.21 -17.33 -5.05
CA PRO A 136 8.10 -16.20 -4.75
C PRO A 136 7.56 -14.80 -5.07
N PRO A 137 6.88 -14.54 -6.21
CA PRO A 137 6.22 -13.26 -6.46
C PRO A 137 5.22 -12.85 -5.39
N MET A 138 4.49 -13.81 -4.82
CA MET A 138 3.53 -13.54 -3.73
C MET A 138 4.23 -13.27 -2.41
N PHE A 139 5.37 -13.89 -2.14
CA PHE A 139 6.22 -13.56 -0.98
C PHE A 139 6.79 -12.15 -1.10
N GLY A 140 7.22 -11.74 -2.31
CA GLY A 140 7.64 -10.37 -2.59
C GLY A 140 6.54 -9.34 -2.31
N LYS A 141 5.30 -9.60 -2.73
CA LYS A 141 4.14 -8.75 -2.42
C LYS A 141 3.85 -8.69 -0.91
N ALA A 142 3.99 -9.83 -0.21
CA ALA A 142 3.80 -9.87 1.24
C ALA A 142 4.85 -8.99 1.94
N LEU A 143 6.13 -9.11 1.56
CA LEU A 143 7.19 -8.26 2.08
C LEU A 143 6.93 -6.78 1.78
N GLN A 144 6.56 -6.43 0.56
CA GLN A 144 6.23 -5.05 0.19
C GLN A 144 5.15 -4.44 1.10
N THR A 145 4.15 -5.23 1.45
CA THR A 145 3.10 -4.79 2.39
C THR A 145 3.69 -4.49 3.77
N LEU A 146 4.57 -5.35 4.30
CA LEU A 146 5.22 -5.14 5.60
C LEU A 146 6.19 -3.94 5.58
N LEU A 147 6.95 -3.76 4.50
CA LEU A 147 7.83 -2.61 4.34
C LEU A 147 7.05 -1.29 4.28
N ARG A 148 5.89 -1.29 3.60
CA ARG A 148 4.97 -0.14 3.62
C ARG A 148 4.44 0.13 5.03
N ALA A 149 4.05 -0.91 5.76
CA ALA A 149 3.60 -0.78 7.15
C ALA A 149 4.72 -0.24 8.05
N TYR A 150 5.97 -0.68 7.84
CA TYR A 150 7.16 -0.16 8.52
C TYR A 150 7.36 1.34 8.24
N ALA A 151 7.38 1.75 6.98
CA ALA A 151 7.56 3.15 6.58
C ALA A 151 6.46 4.09 7.13
N LEU A 152 5.26 3.55 7.39
CA LEU A 152 4.12 4.30 7.94
C LEU A 152 3.98 4.18 9.48
N ASN A 153 4.96 3.55 10.15
CA ASN A 153 4.97 3.29 11.60
C ASN A 153 3.73 2.50 12.07
N ALA A 154 3.32 1.51 11.28
CA ALA A 154 2.16 0.65 11.57
C ALA A 154 2.54 -0.75 12.08
N LEU A 155 3.83 -1.08 12.16
CA LEU A 155 4.32 -2.33 12.74
C LEU A 155 4.60 -2.18 14.23
N LYS A 156 4.48 -3.30 14.96
CA LYS A 156 4.97 -3.45 16.32
C LYS A 156 6.44 -3.88 16.30
N ASP A 157 7.15 -3.69 17.40
CA ASP A 157 8.59 -3.98 17.50
C ASP A 157 8.96 -5.41 17.04
N ASP A 158 8.23 -6.44 17.52
CA ASP A 158 8.46 -7.82 17.10
C ASP A 158 8.24 -8.05 15.59
N ASP A 159 7.27 -7.34 15.01
CA ASP A 159 6.95 -7.42 13.59
C ASP A 159 7.99 -6.66 12.74
N ILE A 160 8.60 -5.60 13.29
CA ILE A 160 9.72 -4.88 12.68
C ILE A 160 10.94 -5.81 12.59
N ASP A 161 11.33 -6.42 13.71
CA ASP A 161 12.45 -7.36 13.74
C ASP A 161 12.28 -8.52 12.77
N PHE A 162 11.07 -9.06 12.71
CA PHE A 162 10.74 -10.11 11.75
C PHE A 162 10.88 -9.61 10.29
N THR A 163 10.33 -8.44 9.98
CA THR A 163 10.36 -7.86 8.63
C THR A 163 11.80 -7.62 8.15
N LEU A 164 12.64 -7.05 9.01
CA LEU A 164 14.06 -6.81 8.70
C LEU A 164 14.85 -8.13 8.51
N LYS A 165 14.54 -9.16 9.31
CA LYS A 165 15.14 -10.50 9.10
C LYS A 165 14.76 -11.11 7.76
N VAL A 166 13.50 -10.96 7.32
CA VAL A 166 13.04 -11.44 6.00
C VAL A 166 13.71 -10.65 4.89
N LEU A 167 13.80 -9.33 5.04
CA LEU A 167 14.46 -8.45 4.07
C LEU A 167 15.91 -8.88 3.82
N ASN A 168 16.66 -9.23 4.87
CA ASN A 168 18.05 -9.67 4.76
C ASN A 168 18.22 -11.08 4.15
N LYS A 169 17.15 -11.87 4.08
CA LYS A 169 17.17 -13.21 3.47
C LYS A 169 16.79 -13.22 1.99
N LEU A 170 16.11 -12.18 1.52
CA LEU A 170 15.68 -12.12 0.12
C LEU A 170 16.80 -11.61 -0.79
N PRO A 171 16.90 -12.13 -2.02
CA PRO A 171 17.82 -11.62 -3.01
C PRO A 171 17.58 -10.11 -3.26
N GLN A 172 18.66 -9.34 -3.38
CA GLN A 172 18.60 -7.89 -3.64
C GLN A 172 17.72 -7.53 -4.85
N GLN A 173 17.69 -8.41 -5.86
CA GLN A 173 16.85 -8.22 -7.04
C GLN A 173 15.37 -8.24 -6.71
N VAL A 174 14.92 -9.13 -5.80
CA VAL A 174 13.53 -9.22 -5.36
C VAL A 174 13.15 -8.00 -4.53
N ILE A 175 14.08 -7.52 -3.69
CA ILE A 175 13.88 -6.31 -2.89
C ILE A 175 13.70 -5.10 -3.82
N ARG A 176 14.58 -4.89 -4.78
CA ARG A 176 14.52 -3.76 -5.73
C ARG A 176 13.25 -3.75 -6.57
N GLN A 177 12.75 -4.91 -6.97
CA GLN A 177 11.50 -5.03 -7.73
C GLN A 177 10.25 -4.69 -6.90
N ASN A 178 10.31 -4.86 -5.59
CA ASN A 178 9.16 -4.71 -4.69
C ASN A 178 9.25 -3.48 -3.79
N TRP A 179 10.38 -2.75 -3.77
CA TRP A 179 10.59 -1.59 -2.92
C TRP A 179 10.93 -0.35 -3.75
N PRO A 180 9.93 0.45 -4.14
CA PRO A 180 10.13 1.64 -4.98
C PRO A 180 10.52 2.90 -4.20
N TYR A 181 10.81 2.82 -2.90
CA TYR A 181 10.99 3.98 -2.03
C TYR A 181 12.47 4.35 -1.77
N GLY A 182 13.41 3.79 -2.53
CA GLY A 182 14.83 4.05 -2.36
C GLY A 182 15.56 3.03 -1.48
N GLU A 183 16.74 3.38 -0.98
CA GLU A 183 17.51 2.50 -0.10
C GLU A 183 16.85 2.40 1.28
N ILE A 184 16.84 1.19 1.84
CA ILE A 184 16.41 0.95 3.22
C ILE A 184 17.68 1.07 4.06
N GLU A 185 17.79 2.20 4.76
CA GLU A 185 18.84 2.40 5.76
C GLU A 185 18.58 1.58 7.03
#